data_597d99fd76ee140308805f8cad20fbc3
#
_entry.id   597d99fd76ee140308805f8cad20fbc3
#
_cell.length_a   1.000
_cell.length_b   1.000
_cell.length_c   1.000
_cell.angle_alpha   90.00
_cell.angle_beta   90.00
_cell.angle_gamma   90.00
#
_symmetry.space_group_name_H-M   'P 1'
#
loop_
_entity.id
_entity.type
_entity.pdbx_description
1 polymer ?
#
loop_
_entity_poly.entity_id
_entity_poly.type
_entity_poly.pdbx_seq_one_letter_code
_entity_poly.pdbx_strand_id
1 'polypeptide(L)' 'MQPLLTQDEAAELLKLSVRTVERLRVSGRGPKFLKILRSVRYRPADVEAWLAARIVSSTSEENTNDHR' A
#
# COMPACT_ATOMS: atom_id res chain seq x y z
N MET A 1 -19.58 -1.64 -6.80
CA MET A 1 -18.40 -0.87 -6.59
C MET A 1 -18.06 -0.88 -5.12
N GLN A 2 -16.81 -1.04 -4.79
CA GLN A 2 -16.42 -1.10 -3.40
C GLN A 2 -16.09 0.29 -2.90
N PRO A 3 -16.32 0.55 -1.61
CA PRO A 3 -16.02 1.88 -1.08
C PRO A 3 -14.55 2.17 -1.14
N LEU A 4 -14.21 3.43 -1.28
CA LEU A 4 -12.83 3.83 -1.26
C LEU A 4 -12.30 3.76 0.17
N LEU A 5 -11.00 3.59 0.30
CA LEU A 5 -10.36 3.51 1.59
C LEU A 5 -9.62 4.82 1.87
N THR A 6 -9.67 5.26 3.10
CA THR A 6 -8.80 6.36 3.51
C THR A 6 -7.41 5.80 3.71
N GLN A 7 -6.42 6.68 3.89
CA GLN A 7 -5.07 6.24 4.15
C GLN A 7 -5.00 5.42 5.43
N ASP A 8 -5.74 5.82 6.45
CA ASP A 8 -5.76 5.06 7.70
C ASP A 8 -6.36 3.67 7.48
N GLU A 9 -7.42 3.60 6.71
CA GLU A 9 -8.05 2.30 6.44
C GLU A 9 -7.14 1.41 5.61
N ALA A 10 -6.43 1.99 4.66
CA ALA A 10 -5.50 1.23 3.86
C ALA A 10 -4.36 0.71 4.74
N ALA A 11 -3.88 1.53 5.67
CA ALA A 11 -2.82 1.12 6.57
C ALA A 11 -3.28 -0.05 7.43
N GLU A 12 -4.52 0.03 7.91
CA GLU A 12 -5.04 -1.04 8.72
C GLU A 12 -5.17 -2.32 7.92
N LEU A 13 -5.65 -2.23 6.69
CA LEU A 13 -5.79 -3.38 5.84
C LEU A 13 -4.43 -3.99 5.54
N LEU A 14 -3.41 -3.19 5.34
CA LEU A 14 -2.08 -3.66 5.04
C LEU A 14 -1.31 -4.05 6.29
N LYS A 15 -1.83 -3.73 7.47
CA LYS A 15 -1.17 -3.97 8.73
C LYS A 15 0.16 -3.23 8.81
N LEU A 16 0.18 -2.04 8.25
CA LEU A 16 1.34 -1.17 8.30
C LEU A 16 0.96 0.10 9.03
N SER A 17 1.95 0.84 9.50
CA SER A 17 1.63 2.11 10.16
C SER A 17 1.21 3.12 9.10
N VAL A 18 0.44 4.10 9.53
CA VAL A 18 0.00 5.15 8.63
C VAL A 18 1.20 5.88 8.05
N ARG A 19 2.24 6.07 8.88
CA ARG A 19 3.44 6.74 8.41
C ARG A 19 4.12 5.94 7.31
N THR A 20 4.14 4.63 7.42
CA THR A 20 4.73 3.79 6.39
C THR A 20 3.94 3.89 5.09
N VAL A 21 2.61 3.89 5.20
CA VAL A 21 1.78 4.00 4.00
C VAL A 21 1.99 5.36 3.36
N GLU A 22 2.11 6.40 4.16
CA GLU A 22 2.36 7.73 3.61
C GLU A 22 3.71 7.77 2.91
N ARG A 23 4.72 7.16 3.50
CA ARG A 23 6.03 7.13 2.91
C ARG A 23 6.02 6.37 1.59
N LEU A 24 5.29 5.27 1.52
CA LEU A 24 5.14 4.53 0.29
C LEU A 24 4.45 5.36 -0.78
N ARG A 25 3.43 6.10 -0.38
CA ARG A 25 2.70 6.93 -1.32
C ARG A 25 3.60 8.03 -1.89
N VAL A 26 4.33 8.69 -1.03
CA VAL A 26 5.18 9.79 -1.46
C VAL A 26 6.32 9.30 -2.35
N SER A 27 6.86 8.12 -2.05
CA SER A 27 7.97 7.60 -2.84
C SER A 27 7.52 6.94 -4.12
N GLY A 28 6.22 6.73 -4.29
CA GLY A 28 5.72 6.07 -5.49
C GLY A 28 5.87 4.57 -5.47
N ARG A 29 6.17 4.00 -4.30
CA ARG A 29 6.34 2.56 -4.22
C ARG A 29 5.14 1.83 -3.66
N GLY A 30 4.11 2.52 -3.29
CA GLY A 30 2.93 1.90 -2.71
C GLY A 30 1.87 1.62 -3.75
N PRO A 31 0.67 1.26 -3.29
CA PRO A 31 -0.43 1.02 -4.20
C PRO A 31 -0.82 2.31 -4.91
N LYS A 32 -1.48 2.15 -6.03
CA LYS A 32 -2.02 3.32 -6.71
C LYS A 32 -3.06 3.97 -5.82
N PHE A 33 -3.20 5.27 -5.93
CA PHE A 33 -4.15 5.99 -5.09
C PHE A 33 -4.82 7.07 -5.89
N LEU A 34 -5.89 7.61 -5.32
CA LEU A 34 -6.63 8.70 -5.91
C LEU A 34 -6.41 9.95 -5.09
N LYS A 35 -6.29 11.07 -5.76
CA LYS A 35 -6.27 12.33 -5.06
C LYS A 35 -7.49 13.10 -5.46
N ILE A 36 -8.41 13.27 -4.53
CA ILE A 36 -9.65 13.95 -4.77
C ILE A 36 -9.59 15.24 -3.99
N LEU A 37 -9.37 16.34 -4.69
CA LEU A 37 -9.12 17.62 -4.05
C LEU A 37 -7.91 17.47 -3.15
N ARG A 38 -8.07 17.57 -1.86
CA ARG A 38 -6.94 17.40 -0.95
C ARG A 38 -6.95 16.06 -0.26
N SER A 39 -7.89 15.20 -0.61
CA SER A 39 -8.04 13.92 0.08
C SER A 39 -7.37 12.82 -0.70
N VAL A 40 -6.69 11.94 0.00
CA VAL A 40 -6.08 10.76 -0.59
C VAL A 40 -6.98 9.57 -0.30
N ARG A 41 -7.26 8.80 -1.32
CA ARG A 41 -8.10 7.61 -1.16
C ARG A 41 -7.48 6.48 -1.95
N TYR A 42 -7.79 5.25 -1.54
CA TYR A 42 -7.29 4.06 -2.21
C TYR A 42 -8.45 3.20 -2.64
N ARG A 43 -8.35 2.59 -3.80
CA ARG A 43 -9.35 1.62 -4.23
C ARG A 43 -8.92 0.26 -3.74
N PRO A 44 -9.83 -0.51 -3.16
CA PRO A 44 -9.45 -1.84 -2.67
C PRO A 44 -8.78 -2.71 -3.74
N ALA A 45 -9.23 -2.62 -4.98
CA ALA A 45 -8.64 -3.42 -6.04
C ALA A 45 -7.17 -3.06 -6.27
N ASP A 46 -6.82 -1.78 -6.14
CA ASP A 46 -5.43 -1.36 -6.33
C ASP A 46 -4.56 -1.83 -5.18
N VAL A 47 -5.11 -1.82 -3.96
CA VAL A 47 -4.37 -2.32 -2.81
C VAL A 47 -4.11 -3.80 -2.97
N GLU A 48 -5.12 -4.54 -3.43
CA GLU A 48 -4.96 -5.97 -3.62
C GLU A 48 -3.95 -6.29 -4.71
N ALA A 49 -3.97 -5.53 -5.80
CA ALA A 49 -3.02 -5.76 -6.88
C ALA A 49 -1.60 -5.50 -6.40
N TRP A 50 -1.42 -4.48 -5.57
CA TRP A 50 -0.11 -4.16 -5.04
C TRP A 50 0.38 -5.29 -4.14
N LEU A 51 -0.52 -5.84 -3.32
CA LEU A 51 -0.16 -6.94 -2.45
C LEU A 51 0.20 -8.18 -3.27
N ALA A 52 -0.57 -8.47 -4.30
CA ALA A 52 -0.32 -9.65 -5.11
C ALA A 52 1.07 -9.62 -5.74
N ALA A 53 1.55 -8.44 -6.07
CA ALA A 53 2.85 -8.31 -6.68
C ALA A 53 3.98 -8.53 -5.70
N ARG A 54 3.67 -8.65 -4.41
CA ARG A 54 4.69 -8.79 -3.38
C ARG A 54 4.68 -10.13 -2.68
N ILE A 55 3.98 -11.09 -3.25
CA ILE A 55 3.97 -12.42 -2.69
C ILE A 55 5.29 -13.08 -2.99
N VAL A 56 5.93 -13.63 -1.97
CA VAL A 56 7.16 -14.38 -2.16
C VAL A 56 7.02 -15.71 -1.49
N SER A 57 7.73 -16.71 -1.97
CA SER A 57 7.60 -18.05 -1.39
C SER A 57 8.73 -18.34 -0.45
N SER A 58 9.76 -17.52 -0.37
CA SER A 58 10.80 -17.70 0.62
C SER A 58 11.54 -16.40 0.76
N THR A 59 12.17 -16.20 1.90
CA THR A 59 12.88 -14.95 2.10
C THR A 59 14.08 -14.83 1.20
N SER A 60 14.56 -15.93 0.67
CA SER A 60 15.71 -15.81 -0.20
C SER A 60 15.33 -15.16 -1.53
N GLU A 61 14.04 -15.08 -1.86
CA GLU A 61 13.65 -14.41 -3.04
C GLU A 61 13.66 -12.91 -2.88
N GLU A 62 13.69 -12.40 -1.67
CA GLU A 62 13.57 -11.08 -1.47
C GLU A 62 14.81 -10.48 -1.32
N ASN A 63 15.43 -9.94 -2.08
CA ASN A 63 16.63 -9.41 -1.83
C ASN A 63 16.60 -8.06 -1.37
N THR A 64 15.82 -7.72 -0.62
CA THR A 64 15.73 -6.50 -0.25
C THR A 64 16.34 -6.25 0.84
N ASN A 65 16.65 -5.71 1.32
CA ASN A 65 17.18 -5.49 2.42
C ASN A 65 16.57 -4.55 3.15
N ASP A 66 15.60 -4.51 3.23
CA ASP A 66 15.03 -3.61 3.91
C ASP A 66 14.69 -4.06 5.04
N HIS A 67 15.17 -4.55 5.60
CA HIS A 67 14.83 -4.92 6.72
C HIS A 67 15.23 -4.17 7.62
N ARG A 68 15.04 -3.98 7.90
CA ARG A 68 15.07 -3.43 8.66
C ARG A 68 15.12 -3.34 9.26
#